data_0340c061dd4a9ede50ca0b16125fe0c2
#
_entry.id   0340c061dd4a9ede50ca0b16125fe0c2
#
_cell.length_a   1.000
_cell.length_b   1.000
_cell.length_c   1.000
_cell.angle_alpha   90.00
_cell.angle_beta   90.00
_cell.angle_gamma   90.00
#
_symmetry.space_group_name_H-M   'P 1'
#
loop_
_entity.id
_entity.type
_entity.pdbx_description
1 polymer ?
#
loop_
_entity_poly.entity_id
_entity_poly.type
_entity_poly.pdbx_seq_one_letter_code
_entity_poly.pdbx_strand_id
1 'polypeptide(L)'
;DLHSFPTRRSSDLRTLTRIIQESVPGKQVTIAHVIASPTPDIYERLGIDDNGAIGILTLTPYETAMIAADIATKTASVEIGFLDRFTGSVVISGDVQSVRTALQRVVDTLEKSLGFTVVPVTKT
;
A
#
# COMPACT_ATOMS: atom_id res chain seq x y z
N ASP A 1 17.87 -23.27 1.44
CA ASP A 1 17.40 -22.83 1.57
C ASP A 1 16.65 -23.51 1.78
N LEU A 2 17.51 -23.38 1.56
CA LEU A 2 17.03 -23.14 1.86
C LEU A 2 16.64 -23.60 1.90
N HIS A 3 17.27 -22.82 1.38
CA HIS A 3 17.02 -22.55 1.41
C HIS A 3 16.92 -23.24 1.05
N SER A 4 17.72 -23.89 1.60
CA SER A 4 17.81 -23.55 1.50
C SER A 4 17.41 -24.09 1.09
N PHE A 5 17.63 -23.24 0.29
CA PHE A 5 17.40 -22.94 -0.04
C PHE A 5 17.53 -23.17 -0.68
N PRO A 6 18.07 -23.90 -0.36
CA PRO A 6 18.31 -23.13 -0.54
C PRO A 6 18.23 -23.18 -0.82
N THR A 7 18.73 -23.33 -1.30
CA THR A 7 18.76 -22.44 -1.24
C THR A 7 18.47 -22.34 -1.68
N ARG A 8 18.68 -22.16 -2.30
CA ARG A 8 18.43 -21.30 -2.52
C ARG A 8 18.47 -20.81 -2.74
N ARG A 9 18.95 -20.88 -3.17
CA ARG A 9 18.91 -19.89 -3.20
C ARG A 9 18.89 -19.13 -3.58
N SER A 10 19.33 -19.46 -3.78
CA SER A 10 19.22 -18.31 -3.77
C SER A 10 19.00 -17.98 -4.38
N SER A 11 19.22 -18.26 -4.98
CA SER A 11 18.93 -17.53 -5.32
C SER A 11 18.34 -17.71 -5.58
N ASP A 12 18.45 -18.42 -5.98
CA ASP A 12 17.75 -18.13 -5.94
C ASP A 12 17.38 -17.91 -5.64
N LEU A 13 17.37 -18.07 -5.54
CA LEU A 13 16.88 -17.36 -4.87
C LEU A 13 16.72 -16.62 -5.16
N ARG A 14 17.14 -16.52 -5.41
CA ARG A 14 16.82 -15.62 -5.44
C ARG A 14 16.19 -15.60 -5.98
N THR A 15 16.17 -16.33 -6.51
CA THR A 15 15.52 -16.37 -6.63
C THR A 15 14.97 -16.81 -6.13
N LEU A 16 15.03 -17.60 -5.80
CA LEU A 16 14.68 -17.65 -5.06
C LEU A 16 14.66 -17.30 -4.55
N THR A 17 14.75 -17.04 -4.44
CA THR A 17 14.65 -16.27 -3.70
C THR A 17 14.12 -15.66 -3.75
N ARG A 18 14.06 -15.69 -4.30
CA ARG A 18 13.31 -15.02 -4.05
C ARG A 18 12.33 -15.33 -4.05
N ILE A 19 12.19 -16.22 -4.16
CA ILE A 19 11.41 -16.68 -3.85
C ILE A 19 11.10 -16.91 -3.02
N ILE A 20 11.43 -17.09 -2.54
CA ILE A 20 11.17 -16.85 -1.62
C ILE A 20 11.36 -16.06 -1.16
N GLN A 21 11.44 -15.59 -1.77
CA GLN A 21 11.61 -14.76 -1.46
C GLN A 21 11.31 -14.40 -0.80
N GLU A 22 11.44 -14.55 -0.72
CA GLU A 22 10.97 -14.33 -0.01
C GLU A 22 10.32 -13.54 0.59
N SER A 23 9.84 -13.41 0.31
CA SER A 23 8.89 -12.60 1.02
C SER A 23 8.95 -12.86 2.52
N VAL A 24 9.07 -11.78 3.29
CA VAL A 24 8.98 -11.90 4.74
C VAL A 24 7.51 -12.11 5.07
N PRO A 25 7.17 -13.21 5.77
CA PRO A 25 5.79 -13.45 6.14
C PRO A 25 5.21 -12.25 6.91
N GLY A 26 4.02 -11.82 6.53
CA GLY A 26 3.33 -10.74 7.21
C GLY A 26 3.65 -9.34 6.73
N LYS A 27 4.68 -9.16 5.89
CA LYS A 27 4.99 -7.84 5.35
C LYS A 27 4.40 -7.72 3.95
N GLN A 28 3.15 -7.26 3.87
CA GLN A 28 2.43 -7.24 2.61
C GLN A 28 1.60 -5.97 2.45
N VAL A 29 1.55 -5.47 1.21
CA VAL A 29 0.50 -4.55 0.76
C VAL A 29 -0.47 -5.43 -0.03
N THR A 30 -1.69 -5.56 0.44
CA THR A 30 -2.67 -6.46 -0.17
C THR A 30 -3.65 -5.76 -1.08
N ILE A 31 -3.91 -4.47 -0.85
CA ILE A 31 -4.74 -3.63 -1.73
C ILE A 31 -4.07 -2.28 -1.86
N ALA A 32 -3.99 -1.78 -3.10
CA ALA A 32 -3.58 -0.42 -3.40
C ALA A 32 -4.44 0.03 -4.58
N HIS A 33 -5.52 0.76 -4.30
CA HIS A 33 -6.55 1.01 -5.30
C HIS A 33 -7.00 2.47 -5.30
N VAL A 34 -7.16 3.03 -6.50
CA VAL A 34 -7.70 4.38 -6.69
C VAL A 34 -9.11 4.29 -7.21
N ILE A 35 -10.04 4.94 -6.51
CA ILE A 35 -11.39 5.16 -7.02
C ILE A 35 -11.42 6.58 -7.56
N ALA A 36 -11.45 6.71 -8.90
CA ALA A 36 -11.25 8.01 -9.55
C ALA A 36 -12.44 8.96 -9.37
N SER A 37 -13.64 8.43 -9.32
CA SER A 37 -14.85 9.24 -9.17
C SER A 37 -15.85 8.53 -8.28
N PRO A 38 -15.59 8.49 -6.96
CA PRO A 38 -16.52 7.84 -6.05
C PRO A 38 -17.87 8.56 -6.05
N THR A 39 -18.94 7.81 -5.79
CA THR A 39 -20.26 8.43 -5.64
C THR A 39 -20.27 9.29 -4.38
N PRO A 40 -21.08 10.36 -4.33
CA PRO A 40 -21.17 11.18 -3.12
C PRO A 40 -21.54 10.38 -1.88
N ASP A 41 -22.30 9.31 -2.04
CA ASP A 41 -22.71 8.46 -0.94
C ASP A 41 -21.50 7.82 -0.22
N ILE A 42 -20.45 7.49 -0.97
CA ILE A 42 -19.24 6.89 -0.37
C ILE A 42 -18.55 7.89 0.55
N TYR A 43 -18.41 9.14 0.12
CA TYR A 43 -17.80 10.17 0.97
C TYR A 43 -18.59 10.37 2.25
N GLU A 44 -19.90 10.39 2.14
CA GLU A 44 -20.76 10.58 3.29
C GLU A 44 -20.64 9.42 4.27
N ARG A 45 -20.64 8.20 3.77
CA ARG A 45 -20.55 7.00 4.61
C ARG A 45 -19.19 6.89 5.31
N LEU A 46 -18.14 7.36 4.66
CA LEU A 46 -16.79 7.38 5.26
C LEU A 46 -16.60 8.57 6.19
N GLY A 47 -17.47 9.58 6.12
CA GLY A 47 -17.33 10.79 6.92
C GLY A 47 -16.19 11.67 6.48
N ILE A 48 -15.86 11.68 5.20
CA ILE A 48 -14.77 12.48 4.65
C ILE A 48 -15.28 13.45 3.61
N ASP A 49 -14.50 14.49 3.34
CA ASP A 49 -14.84 15.49 2.34
C ASP A 49 -14.63 14.97 0.93
N ASP A 50 -15.43 15.48 0.00
CA ASP A 50 -15.31 15.14 -1.41
C ASP A 50 -14.15 15.92 -2.02
N ASN A 51 -13.00 15.25 -2.17
CA ASN A 51 -11.80 15.84 -2.74
C ASN A 51 -11.49 15.32 -4.15
N GLY A 52 -12.40 14.56 -4.75
CA GLY A 52 -12.29 14.11 -6.13
C GLY A 52 -12.01 12.64 -6.31
N ALA A 53 -11.10 12.07 -5.55
CA ALA A 53 -10.75 10.66 -5.65
C ALA A 53 -10.43 10.09 -4.28
N ILE A 54 -10.50 8.78 -4.16
CA ILE A 54 -10.18 8.07 -2.92
C ILE A 54 -9.13 7.02 -3.25
N GLY A 55 -8.12 6.92 -2.39
CA GLY A 55 -7.13 5.85 -2.45
C GLY A 55 -7.28 4.93 -1.25
N ILE A 56 -7.19 3.64 -1.50
CA ILE A 56 -7.34 2.61 -0.47
C ILE A 56 -6.08 1.78 -0.40
N LEU A 57 -5.56 1.62 0.81
CA LEU A 57 -4.42 0.74 1.09
C LEU A 57 -4.79 -0.21 2.22
N THR A 58 -4.44 -1.47 2.08
CA THR A 58 -4.44 -2.42 3.20
C THR A 58 -3.07 -3.06 3.31
N LEU A 59 -2.57 -3.11 4.52
CA LEU A 59 -1.19 -3.50 4.78
C LEU A 59 -1.11 -4.43 5.99
N THR A 60 -0.08 -5.26 6.00
CA THR A 60 0.25 -6.12 7.13
C THR A 60 1.76 -6.02 7.36
N PRO A 61 2.24 -5.86 8.59
CA PRO A 61 1.46 -5.75 9.83
C PRO A 61 0.73 -4.41 9.93
N TYR A 62 -0.32 -4.40 10.75
CA TYR A 62 -1.25 -3.26 10.78
C TYR A 62 -0.63 -1.93 11.16
N GLU A 63 0.42 -1.92 11.97
CA GLU A 63 1.08 -0.67 12.36
C GLU A 63 1.78 0.00 11.16
N THR A 64 1.99 -0.71 10.06
CA THR A 64 2.54 -0.16 8.83
C THR A 64 1.60 0.90 8.23
N ALA A 65 0.32 0.87 8.61
CA ALA A 65 -0.64 1.88 8.15
C ALA A 65 -0.18 3.30 8.49
N MET A 66 0.43 3.49 9.66
CA MET A 66 0.93 4.81 10.03
C MET A 66 2.10 5.24 9.17
N ILE A 67 2.99 4.31 8.83
CA ILE A 67 4.11 4.61 7.93
C ILE A 67 3.60 4.96 6.54
N ALA A 68 2.63 4.20 6.04
CA ALA A 68 2.04 4.44 4.74
C ALA A 68 1.37 5.81 4.67
N ALA A 69 0.61 6.17 5.71
CA ALA A 69 -0.04 7.47 5.77
C ALA A 69 0.97 8.61 5.77
N ASP A 70 2.06 8.45 6.50
CA ASP A 70 3.13 9.45 6.54
C ASP A 70 3.76 9.63 5.15
N ILE A 71 4.08 8.53 4.49
CA ILE A 71 4.67 8.59 3.14
C ILE A 71 3.71 9.28 2.18
N ALA A 72 2.43 8.91 2.22
CA ALA A 72 1.43 9.45 1.30
C ALA A 72 1.30 10.96 1.45
N THR A 73 1.18 11.45 2.68
CA THR A 73 0.98 12.88 2.92
C THR A 73 2.22 13.71 2.65
N LYS A 74 3.41 13.11 2.73
CA LYS A 74 4.66 13.80 2.39
C LYS A 74 4.92 13.82 0.90
N THR A 75 4.29 12.94 0.13
CA THR A 75 4.56 12.78 -1.30
C THR A 75 3.69 13.67 -2.16
N ALA A 76 2.43 13.81 -1.81
CA ALA A 76 1.47 14.50 -2.67
C ALA A 76 0.41 15.22 -1.83
N SER A 77 -0.38 16.03 -2.51
CA SER A 77 -1.41 16.86 -1.86
C SER A 77 -2.65 15.99 -1.61
N VAL A 78 -2.57 15.14 -0.60
CA VAL A 78 -3.68 14.27 -0.21
C VAL A 78 -3.96 14.43 1.28
N GLU A 79 -5.18 14.07 1.67
CA GLU A 79 -5.60 14.08 3.07
C GLU A 79 -5.90 12.65 3.51
N ILE A 80 -5.65 12.38 4.79
CA ILE A 80 -6.01 11.10 5.35
C ILE A 80 -7.49 11.18 5.73
N GLY A 81 -8.30 10.36 5.06
CA GLY A 81 -9.73 10.27 5.39
C GLY A 81 -9.99 9.28 6.50
N PHE A 82 -9.17 8.23 6.58
CA PHE A 82 -9.39 7.17 7.54
C PHE A 82 -8.08 6.40 7.72
N LEU A 83 -7.76 6.09 8.94
CA LEU A 83 -6.59 5.26 9.26
C LEU A 83 -6.96 4.33 10.39
N ASP A 84 -6.95 3.04 10.10
CA ASP A 84 -7.25 2.02 11.09
C ASP A 84 -6.00 1.18 11.33
N ARG A 85 -5.33 1.46 12.43
CA ARG A 85 -4.10 0.75 12.79
C ARG A 85 -4.38 -0.68 13.29
N PHE A 86 -5.64 -1.01 13.56
CA PHE A 86 -5.99 -2.36 14.01
C PHE A 86 -6.20 -3.33 12.86
N THR A 87 -6.65 -2.83 11.70
CA THR A 87 -6.85 -3.65 10.52
C THR A 87 -5.80 -3.40 9.44
N GLY A 88 -4.99 -2.33 9.58
CA GLY A 88 -4.00 -1.97 8.57
C GLY A 88 -4.61 -1.30 7.35
N SER A 89 -5.73 -0.60 7.52
CA SER A 89 -6.41 0.07 6.42
C SER A 89 -6.14 1.57 6.45
N VAL A 90 -5.85 2.14 5.27
CA VAL A 90 -5.66 3.58 5.11
C VAL A 90 -6.49 4.04 3.93
N VAL A 91 -7.27 5.11 4.13
CA VAL A 91 -8.02 5.76 3.06
C VAL A 91 -7.52 7.19 2.95
N ILE A 92 -7.08 7.57 1.74
CA ILE A 92 -6.66 8.94 1.46
C ILE A 92 -7.58 9.55 0.41
N SER A 93 -7.64 10.87 0.37
CA SER A 93 -8.46 11.58 -0.61
C SER A 93 -7.71 12.76 -1.19
N GLY A 94 -8.04 13.11 -2.42
CA GLY A 94 -7.41 14.20 -3.15
C GLY A 94 -7.82 14.11 -4.62
N ASP A 95 -7.14 14.88 -5.48
CA ASP A 95 -7.39 14.71 -6.91
C ASP A 95 -6.78 13.38 -7.37
N VAL A 96 -7.25 12.88 -8.52
CA VAL A 96 -6.86 11.55 -9.02
C VAL A 96 -5.35 11.41 -9.14
N GLN A 97 -4.68 12.42 -9.68
CA GLN A 97 -3.24 12.34 -9.91
C GLN A 97 -2.47 12.31 -8.59
N SER A 98 -2.86 13.13 -7.62
CA SER A 98 -2.22 13.15 -6.31
C SER A 98 -2.40 11.83 -5.58
N VAL A 99 -3.60 11.26 -5.62
CA VAL A 99 -3.88 9.98 -4.97
C VAL A 99 -3.05 8.87 -5.60
N ARG A 100 -2.98 8.83 -6.95
CA ARG A 100 -2.17 7.82 -7.63
C ARG A 100 -0.70 7.94 -7.28
N THR A 101 -0.19 9.17 -7.31
CA THR A 101 1.22 9.43 -6.98
C THR A 101 1.54 9.00 -5.56
N ALA A 102 0.65 9.33 -4.61
CA ALA A 102 0.84 8.96 -3.22
C ALA A 102 0.85 7.43 -3.04
N LEU A 103 -0.12 6.73 -3.63
CA LEU A 103 -0.18 5.27 -3.51
C LEU A 103 1.03 4.60 -4.14
N GLN A 104 1.45 5.07 -5.32
CA GLN A 104 2.61 4.49 -5.99
C GLN A 104 3.88 4.67 -5.16
N ARG A 105 4.05 5.84 -4.54
CA ARG A 105 5.21 6.09 -3.70
C ARG A 105 5.21 5.21 -2.46
N VAL A 106 4.04 5.01 -1.84
CA VAL A 106 3.92 4.12 -0.69
C VAL A 106 4.33 2.70 -1.08
N VAL A 107 3.76 2.18 -2.17
CA VAL A 107 4.04 0.82 -2.64
C VAL A 107 5.54 0.67 -2.95
N ASP A 108 6.12 1.62 -3.70
CA ASP A 108 7.53 1.55 -4.07
C ASP A 108 8.45 1.60 -2.84
N THR A 109 8.14 2.48 -1.90
CA THR A 109 8.96 2.63 -0.70
C THR A 109 8.91 1.38 0.16
N LEU A 110 7.71 0.83 0.36
CA LEU A 110 7.57 -0.38 1.17
C LEU A 110 8.29 -1.56 0.53
N GLU A 111 8.18 -1.69 -0.79
CA GLU A 111 8.85 -2.78 -1.50
C GLU A 111 10.38 -2.64 -1.44
N LYS A 112 10.89 -1.47 -1.84
CA LYS A 112 12.32 -1.31 -2.08
C LYS A 112 13.11 -1.02 -0.81
N SER A 113 12.51 -0.31 0.14
CA SER A 113 13.21 0.09 1.35
C SER A 113 12.93 -0.81 2.53
N LEU A 114 11.76 -1.43 2.59
CA LEU A 114 11.34 -2.21 3.75
C LEU A 114 11.07 -3.68 3.45
N GLY A 115 11.24 -4.09 2.20
CA GLY A 115 11.14 -5.51 1.83
C GLY A 115 9.74 -6.10 1.84
N PHE A 116 8.72 -5.27 1.64
CA PHE A 116 7.33 -5.75 1.58
C PHE A 116 7.03 -6.44 0.26
N THR A 117 6.15 -7.43 0.32
CA THR A 117 5.52 -7.97 -0.88
C THR A 117 4.35 -7.04 -1.22
N VAL A 118 4.30 -6.56 -2.45
CA VAL A 118 3.34 -5.54 -2.82
C VAL A 118 2.48 -5.97 -4.00
N VAL A 119 1.40 -5.23 -4.23
CA VAL A 119 0.52 -5.39 -5.39
C VAL A 119 0.60 -4.12 -6.23
N PRO A 120 0.29 -4.20 -7.53
CA PRO A 120 0.26 -2.99 -8.35
C PRO A 120 -0.88 -2.06 -7.92
N VAL A 121 -0.71 -0.77 -8.17
CA VAL A 121 -1.77 0.21 -7.94
C VAL A 121 -2.81 0.06 -9.03
N THR A 122 -4.04 -0.20 -8.65
CA THR A 122 -5.16 -0.36 -9.58
C THR A 122 -6.09 0.84 -9.50
N LYS A 123 -7.00 0.95 -10.49
CA LYS A 123 -7.91 2.10 -10.55
C LYS A 123 -9.28 1.70 -11.12
N THR A 124 -10.32 2.26 -10.55
CA THR A 124 -11.68 2.16 -11.10
C THR A 124 -12.34 3.50 -11.28
#